data_f94572984e2e01bf29ca0668b060fb51
#
_entry.id   f94572984e2e01bf29ca0668b060fb51
#
_cell.length_a   1.000
_cell.length_b   1.000
_cell.length_c   1.000
_cell.angle_alpha   90.00
_cell.angle_beta   90.00
_cell.angle_gamma   90.00
#
_symmetry.space_group_name_H-M   'P 1'
#
loop_
_entity.id
_entity.type
_entity.pdbx_description
1 polymer ?
#
loop_
_entity_poly.entity_id
_entity_poly.type
_entity_poly.pdbx_seq_one_letter_code
_entity_poly.pdbx_strand_id
1 'polypeptide(L)'
;IDLEQTVPSLHRALQALRDVASSGGRVLMVGTKRAASQEVAETAKRCGQYYVNHRWLGGMKTNFKTVSGSIKRLKEMDERLAQENLGLTKKETLSLTRERDKLEQALGGIKEMGGLPDILFIIDTNKEKIAIEEAEEAEPAAPAPEVEAAAPAEGETPAATA
;
A
#
# COMPACT_ATOMS: atom_id res chain seq x y z
N ILE A 1 14.88 7.49 19.93
CA ILE A 1 13.70 7.88 19.13
C ILE A 1 13.19 9.19 19.69
N ASP A 2 13.08 10.20 18.85
CA ASP A 2 12.57 11.52 19.23
C ASP A 2 11.04 11.51 19.11
N LEU A 3 10.37 11.50 20.27
CA LEU A 3 8.91 11.47 20.35
C LEU A 3 8.26 12.81 20.00
N GLU A 4 8.98 13.92 20.18
CA GLU A 4 8.47 15.26 19.84
C GLU A 4 8.22 15.42 18.33
N GLN A 5 9.02 14.73 17.50
CA GLN A 5 8.83 14.68 16.05
C GLN A 5 7.91 13.54 15.62
N THR A 6 7.98 12.39 16.31
CA THR A 6 7.22 11.20 15.95
C THR A 6 5.71 11.38 16.13
N VAL A 7 5.30 11.98 17.24
CA VAL A 7 3.87 12.17 17.56
C VAL A 7 3.18 13.09 16.54
N PRO A 8 3.67 14.29 16.22
CA PRO A 8 3.07 15.13 15.18
C PRO A 8 3.04 14.47 13.80
N SER A 9 4.10 13.70 13.45
CA SER A 9 4.15 12.98 12.18
C SER A 9 3.12 11.86 12.10
N LEU A 10 2.91 11.11 13.19
CA LEU A 10 1.86 10.10 13.28
C LEU A 10 0.47 10.75 13.16
N HIS A 11 0.22 11.87 13.83
CA HIS A 11 -1.05 12.60 13.72
C HIS A 11 -1.35 13.02 12.27
N ARG A 12 -0.35 13.55 11.55
CA ARG A 12 -0.49 13.92 10.13
C ARG A 12 -0.81 12.70 9.26
N ALA A 13 -0.12 11.58 9.47
CA ALA A 13 -0.38 10.34 8.74
C ALA A 13 -1.81 9.81 8.99
N LEU A 14 -2.26 9.82 10.25
CA LEU A 14 -3.63 9.41 10.60
C LEU A 14 -4.69 10.35 10.02
N GLN A 15 -4.40 11.65 9.95
CA GLN A 15 -5.30 12.62 9.33
C GLN A 15 -5.41 12.36 7.81
N ALA A 16 -4.32 12.16 7.11
CA ALA A 16 -4.32 11.83 5.69
C ALA A 16 -5.12 10.54 5.39
N LEU A 17 -4.93 9.49 6.19
CA LEU A 17 -5.72 8.25 6.09
C LEU A 17 -7.21 8.49 6.31
N ARG A 18 -7.56 9.31 7.29
CA ARG A 18 -8.95 9.67 7.60
C ARG A 18 -9.61 10.43 6.47
N ASP A 19 -8.90 11.39 5.88
CA ASP A 19 -9.41 12.20 4.78
C ASP A 19 -9.69 11.33 3.54
N VAL A 20 -8.77 10.42 3.18
CA VAL A 20 -8.97 9.46 2.09
C VAL A 20 -10.11 8.49 2.40
N ALA A 21 -10.18 7.96 3.62
CA ALA A 21 -11.25 7.05 4.00
C ALA A 21 -12.63 7.74 4.00
N SER A 22 -12.70 9.02 4.42
CA SER A 22 -13.96 9.79 4.43
C SER A 22 -14.47 10.09 3.02
N SER A 23 -13.57 10.22 2.03
CA SER A 23 -13.92 10.37 0.62
C SER A 23 -14.26 9.06 -0.09
N GLY A 24 -14.23 7.92 0.62
CA GLY A 24 -14.46 6.59 0.05
C GLY A 24 -13.27 6.06 -0.75
N GLY A 25 -12.09 6.63 -0.55
CA GLY A 25 -10.86 6.22 -1.22
C GLY A 25 -10.37 4.83 -0.77
N ARG A 26 -9.55 4.22 -1.62
CA ARG A 26 -8.96 2.89 -1.41
C ARG A 26 -7.62 3.02 -0.71
N VAL A 27 -7.50 2.36 0.43
CA VAL A 27 -6.26 2.28 1.20
C VAL A 27 -5.60 0.93 0.96
N LEU A 28 -4.34 0.91 0.56
CA LEU A 28 -3.55 -0.31 0.46
C LEU A 28 -2.53 -0.36 1.60
N MET A 29 -2.72 -1.32 2.49
CA MET A 29 -1.82 -1.56 3.62
C MET A 29 -0.71 -2.53 3.21
N VAL A 30 0.55 -2.12 3.37
CA VAL A 30 1.72 -2.90 2.98
C VAL A 30 2.56 -3.22 4.21
N GLY A 31 2.79 -4.50 4.47
CA GLY A 31 3.61 -4.93 5.58
C GLY A 31 4.04 -6.38 5.44
N THR A 32 5.20 -6.61 4.81
CA THR A 32 5.75 -7.95 4.57
C THR A 32 6.61 -8.47 5.71
N LYS A 33 6.89 -7.63 6.71
CA LYS A 33 7.64 -8.06 7.90
C LYS A 33 6.85 -9.11 8.68
N ARG A 34 7.49 -10.22 9.04
CA ARG A 34 6.86 -11.34 9.75
C ARG A 34 6.02 -10.91 10.97
N ALA A 35 6.51 -9.92 11.73
CA ALA A 35 5.81 -9.42 12.91
C ALA A 35 4.57 -8.58 12.58
N ALA A 36 4.49 -7.97 11.38
CA ALA A 36 3.39 -7.11 10.97
C ALA A 36 2.41 -7.80 10.01
N SER A 37 2.86 -8.84 9.32
CA SER A 37 2.14 -9.48 8.21
C SER A 37 0.72 -9.95 8.58
N GLN A 38 0.54 -10.55 9.73
CA GLN A 38 -0.76 -11.03 10.18
C GLN A 38 -1.66 -9.86 10.60
N GLU A 39 -1.13 -8.96 11.43
CA GLU A 39 -1.85 -7.78 11.93
C GLU A 39 -2.36 -6.88 10.80
N VAL A 40 -1.53 -6.68 9.76
CA VAL A 40 -1.89 -5.90 8.56
C VAL A 40 -3.07 -6.57 7.84
N ALA A 41 -3.03 -7.88 7.63
CA ALA A 41 -4.11 -8.59 6.96
C ALA A 41 -5.42 -8.56 7.76
N GLU A 42 -5.36 -8.78 9.06
CA GLU A 42 -6.55 -8.76 9.94
C GLU A 42 -7.15 -7.37 10.04
N THR A 43 -6.31 -6.35 10.21
CA THR A 43 -6.76 -4.95 10.29
C THR A 43 -7.38 -4.49 8.96
N ALA A 44 -6.76 -4.78 7.83
CA ALA A 44 -7.28 -4.42 6.53
C ALA A 44 -8.64 -5.09 6.25
N LYS A 45 -8.77 -6.38 6.55
CA LYS A 45 -10.06 -7.10 6.44
C LYS A 45 -11.14 -6.48 7.33
N ARG A 46 -10.80 -6.11 8.58
CA ARG A 46 -11.73 -5.46 9.51
C ARG A 46 -12.22 -4.11 9.03
N CYS A 47 -11.34 -3.36 8.34
CA CYS A 47 -11.67 -2.04 7.77
C CYS A 47 -12.28 -2.12 6.36
N GLY A 48 -12.36 -3.32 5.76
CA GLY A 48 -12.81 -3.48 4.36
C GLY A 48 -11.84 -2.87 3.35
N GLN A 49 -10.56 -2.80 3.69
CA GLN A 49 -9.50 -2.23 2.86
C GLN A 49 -8.56 -3.32 2.34
N TYR A 50 -7.63 -2.95 1.49
CA TYR A 50 -6.75 -3.86 0.78
C TYR A 50 -5.40 -4.01 1.47
N TYR A 51 -4.71 -5.14 1.24
CA TYR A 51 -3.41 -5.38 1.88
C TYR A 51 -2.47 -6.21 1.03
N VAL A 52 -1.16 -6.03 1.28
CA VAL A 52 -0.06 -6.86 0.81
C VAL A 52 0.79 -7.23 2.02
N ASN A 53 0.76 -8.50 2.40
CA ASN A 53 1.36 -8.96 3.64
C ASN A 53 2.45 -10.04 3.47
N HIS A 54 2.74 -10.47 2.23
CA HIS A 54 3.80 -11.45 1.96
C HIS A 54 4.95 -10.86 1.16
N ARG A 55 4.71 -10.40 -0.04
CA ARG A 55 5.74 -9.82 -0.91
C ARG A 55 5.13 -8.77 -1.82
N TRP A 56 5.76 -7.61 -1.87
CA TRP A 56 5.47 -6.63 -2.90
C TRP A 56 5.95 -7.15 -4.26
N LEU A 57 5.08 -7.19 -5.22
CA LEU A 57 5.43 -7.51 -6.60
C LEU A 57 5.72 -6.20 -7.34
N GLY A 58 6.88 -6.12 -8.01
CA GLY A 58 7.19 -4.95 -8.82
C GLY A 58 6.11 -4.69 -9.88
N GLY A 59 5.73 -3.43 -10.05
CA GLY A 59 4.67 -3.02 -10.98
C GLY A 59 3.27 -2.99 -10.37
N MET A 60 3.11 -3.16 -9.06
CA MET A 60 1.79 -3.10 -8.43
C MET A 60 1.10 -1.73 -8.57
N LYS A 61 1.87 -0.66 -8.66
CA LYS A 61 1.37 0.70 -8.91
C LYS A 61 1.71 1.17 -10.33
N THR A 62 2.92 0.96 -10.80
CA THR A 62 3.39 1.42 -12.12
C THR A 62 2.87 0.59 -13.28
N ASN A 63 2.63 -0.70 -13.10
CA ASN A 63 2.13 -1.62 -14.14
C ASN A 63 0.93 -2.46 -13.65
N PHE A 64 -0.06 -1.80 -13.10
CA PHE A 64 -1.26 -2.45 -12.55
C PHE A 64 -2.01 -3.30 -13.58
N LYS A 65 -1.92 -2.98 -14.88
CA LYS A 65 -2.53 -3.78 -15.95
C LYS A 65 -2.02 -5.22 -15.96
N THR A 66 -0.72 -5.43 -15.79
CA THR A 66 -0.12 -6.77 -15.71
C THR A 66 -0.54 -7.48 -14.42
N VAL A 67 -0.56 -6.76 -13.31
CA VAL A 67 -1.02 -7.30 -12.01
C VAL A 67 -2.50 -7.70 -12.07
N SER A 68 -3.34 -6.88 -12.70
CA SER A 68 -4.76 -7.18 -12.93
C SER A 68 -4.96 -8.46 -13.77
N GLY A 69 -4.10 -8.70 -14.78
CA GLY A 69 -4.08 -9.97 -15.51
C GLY A 69 -3.78 -11.18 -14.62
N SER A 70 -2.85 -11.03 -13.68
CA SER A 70 -2.53 -12.08 -12.70
C SER A 70 -3.65 -12.31 -11.70
N ILE A 71 -4.35 -11.25 -11.28
CA ILE A 71 -5.56 -11.34 -10.44
C ILE A 71 -6.68 -12.08 -11.17
N LYS A 72 -6.89 -11.79 -12.46
CA LYS A 72 -7.87 -12.47 -13.29
C LYS A 72 -7.56 -13.97 -13.39
N ARG A 73 -6.29 -14.31 -13.63
CA ARG A 73 -5.83 -15.71 -13.64
C ARG A 73 -6.10 -16.42 -12.31
N LEU A 74 -5.87 -15.73 -11.19
CA LEU A 74 -6.18 -16.26 -9.86
C LEU A 74 -7.67 -16.56 -9.70
N LYS A 75 -8.55 -15.64 -10.10
CA LYS A 75 -10.01 -15.85 -10.08
C LYS A 75 -10.44 -17.02 -10.97
N GLU A 76 -9.89 -17.13 -12.16
CA GLU A 76 -10.16 -18.25 -13.07
C GLU A 76 -9.71 -19.60 -12.49
N MET A 77 -8.59 -19.65 -11.77
CA MET A 77 -8.15 -20.85 -11.07
C MET A 77 -9.06 -21.23 -9.90
N ASP A 78 -9.53 -20.23 -9.14
CA ASP A 78 -10.50 -20.46 -8.07
C ASP A 78 -11.81 -21.04 -8.61
N GLU A 79 -12.34 -20.47 -9.69
CA GLU A 79 -13.55 -20.95 -10.36
C GLU A 79 -13.38 -22.37 -10.90
N ARG A 80 -12.23 -22.67 -11.50
CA ARG A 80 -11.92 -24.03 -11.96
C ARG A 80 -11.87 -25.03 -10.81
N LEU A 81 -11.18 -24.69 -9.72
CA LEU A 81 -11.07 -25.57 -8.56
C LEU A 81 -12.40 -25.76 -7.81
N ALA A 82 -13.34 -24.82 -7.95
CA ALA A 82 -14.68 -24.93 -7.38
C ALA A 82 -15.62 -25.89 -8.15
N GLN A 83 -15.27 -26.24 -9.39
CA GLN A 83 -16.07 -27.19 -10.19
C GLN A 83 -15.78 -28.63 -9.76
N GLU A 84 -16.82 -29.37 -9.37
CA GLU A 84 -16.68 -30.76 -8.88
C GLU A 84 -16.21 -31.76 -9.95
N ASN A 85 -16.44 -31.48 -11.25
CA ASN A 85 -16.11 -32.36 -12.37
C ASN A 85 -15.08 -31.75 -13.33
N LEU A 86 -13.87 -31.54 -12.85
CA LEU A 86 -12.77 -30.93 -13.63
C LEU A 86 -12.21 -31.84 -14.74
N GLY A 87 -12.48 -33.14 -14.72
CA GLY A 87 -11.86 -34.10 -15.66
C GLY A 87 -10.33 -34.18 -15.52
N LEU A 88 -9.74 -33.51 -14.48
CA LEU A 88 -8.32 -33.48 -14.24
C LEU A 88 -7.85 -34.64 -13.37
N THR A 89 -6.62 -35.09 -13.61
CA THR A 89 -5.98 -36.07 -12.74
C THR A 89 -5.64 -35.46 -11.37
N LYS A 90 -5.51 -36.30 -10.33
CA LYS A 90 -5.11 -35.86 -8.99
C LYS A 90 -3.81 -35.05 -9.00
N LYS A 91 -2.86 -35.41 -9.88
CA LYS A 91 -1.59 -34.70 -10.02
C LYS A 91 -1.76 -33.29 -10.58
N GLU A 92 -2.61 -33.14 -11.59
CA GLU A 92 -2.91 -31.82 -12.21
C GLU A 92 -3.66 -30.91 -11.24
N THR A 93 -4.64 -31.46 -10.53
CA THR A 93 -5.37 -30.72 -9.48
C THR A 93 -4.41 -30.22 -8.39
N LEU A 94 -3.50 -31.06 -7.93
CA LEU A 94 -2.50 -30.65 -6.93
C LEU A 94 -1.55 -29.57 -7.46
N SER A 95 -1.14 -29.67 -8.73
CA SER A 95 -0.28 -28.66 -9.36
C SER A 95 -1.01 -27.31 -9.47
N LEU A 96 -2.26 -27.32 -9.89
CA LEU A 96 -3.11 -26.13 -10.01
C LEU A 96 -3.36 -25.49 -8.64
N THR A 97 -3.64 -26.30 -7.62
CA THR A 97 -3.83 -25.81 -6.25
C THR A 97 -2.57 -25.11 -5.72
N ARG A 98 -1.39 -25.69 -5.95
CA ARG A 98 -0.12 -25.08 -5.53
C ARG A 98 0.17 -23.76 -6.25
N GLU A 99 -0.18 -23.66 -7.51
CA GLU A 99 -0.03 -22.43 -8.28
C GLU A 99 -1.00 -21.35 -7.78
N ARG A 100 -2.26 -21.73 -7.57
CA ARG A 100 -3.27 -20.86 -6.98
C ARG A 100 -2.86 -20.34 -5.61
N ASP A 101 -2.37 -21.20 -4.72
CA ASP A 101 -1.95 -20.83 -3.37
C ASP A 101 -0.79 -19.81 -3.38
N LYS A 102 0.16 -19.95 -4.32
CA LYS A 102 1.25 -18.98 -4.48
C LYS A 102 0.73 -17.60 -4.92
N LEU A 103 -0.22 -17.58 -5.85
CA LEU A 103 -0.83 -16.33 -6.31
C LEU A 103 -1.73 -15.71 -5.23
N GLU A 104 -2.48 -16.52 -4.50
CA GLU A 104 -3.33 -16.07 -3.39
C GLU A 104 -2.50 -15.44 -2.27
N GLN A 105 -1.35 -16.00 -1.93
CA GLN A 105 -0.43 -15.39 -0.96
C GLN A 105 0.07 -14.02 -1.39
N ALA A 106 0.34 -13.81 -2.69
CA ALA A 106 0.88 -12.55 -3.19
C ALA A 106 -0.21 -11.50 -3.51
N LEU A 107 -1.35 -11.93 -4.01
CA LEU A 107 -2.38 -11.07 -4.61
C LEU A 107 -3.74 -11.14 -3.90
N GLY A 108 -3.92 -12.07 -2.96
CA GLY A 108 -5.21 -12.30 -2.31
C GLY A 108 -5.78 -11.06 -1.63
N GLY A 109 -4.92 -10.24 -1.02
CA GLY A 109 -5.33 -9.00 -0.35
C GLY A 109 -5.77 -7.87 -1.29
N ILE A 110 -5.44 -7.96 -2.58
CA ILE A 110 -5.81 -6.96 -3.61
C ILE A 110 -6.76 -7.50 -4.66
N LYS A 111 -7.25 -8.73 -4.49
CA LYS A 111 -8.11 -9.44 -5.44
C LYS A 111 -9.36 -8.66 -5.85
N GLU A 112 -9.95 -7.92 -4.91
CA GLU A 112 -11.17 -7.15 -5.11
C GLU A 112 -10.93 -5.64 -5.29
N MET A 113 -9.68 -5.20 -5.38
CA MET A 113 -9.34 -3.76 -5.42
C MET A 113 -9.84 -3.06 -6.69
N GLY A 114 -9.88 -3.76 -7.83
CA GLY A 114 -10.46 -3.27 -9.08
C GLY A 114 -9.73 -2.11 -9.77
N GLY A 115 -8.75 -1.49 -9.13
CA GLY A 115 -7.98 -0.36 -9.65
C GLY A 115 -6.83 0.02 -8.74
N LEU A 116 -6.16 1.14 -9.03
CA LEU A 116 -5.07 1.65 -8.20
C LEU A 116 -5.59 2.14 -6.84
N PRO A 117 -4.80 2.01 -5.77
CA PRO A 117 -5.12 2.61 -4.48
C PRO A 117 -4.88 4.12 -4.48
N ASP A 118 -5.66 4.85 -3.69
CA ASP A 118 -5.54 6.29 -3.52
C ASP A 118 -4.43 6.64 -2.51
N ILE A 119 -4.19 5.78 -1.53
CA ILE A 119 -3.11 5.92 -0.55
C ILE A 119 -2.47 4.58 -0.21
N LEU A 120 -1.15 4.61 -0.02
CA LEU A 120 -0.36 3.48 0.47
C LEU A 120 0.02 3.71 1.93
N PHE A 121 -0.29 2.74 2.79
CA PHE A 121 0.14 2.73 4.17
C PHE A 121 1.21 1.65 4.35
N ILE A 122 2.48 2.05 4.40
CA ILE A 122 3.63 1.15 4.41
C ILE A 122 4.19 1.01 5.82
N ILE A 123 4.35 -0.23 6.29
CA ILE A 123 4.97 -0.56 7.57
C ILE A 123 6.37 -1.09 7.32
N ASP A 124 7.38 -0.49 7.96
CA ASP A 124 8.80 -0.79 7.83
C ASP A 124 9.38 -0.44 6.44
N THR A 125 9.64 0.85 6.26
CA THR A 125 10.21 1.45 5.03
C THR A 125 11.52 0.80 4.58
N ASN A 126 12.33 0.26 5.51
CA ASN A 126 13.58 -0.41 5.16
C ASN A 126 13.38 -1.71 4.35
N LYS A 127 12.26 -2.40 4.57
CA LYS A 127 11.91 -3.62 3.84
C LYS A 127 11.18 -3.35 2.54
N GLU A 128 10.38 -2.32 2.52
CA GLU A 128 9.44 -2.03 1.43
C GLU A 128 9.95 -0.93 0.49
N LYS A 129 11.28 -0.85 0.28
CA LYS A 129 11.91 0.18 -0.59
C LYS A 129 11.29 0.22 -1.98
N ILE A 130 11.06 -0.95 -2.59
CA ILE A 130 10.46 -1.03 -3.94
C ILE A 130 9.04 -0.44 -3.96
N ALA A 131 8.26 -0.68 -2.91
CA ALA A 131 6.90 -0.12 -2.82
C ALA A 131 6.91 1.41 -2.68
N ILE A 132 7.92 1.95 -2.00
CA ILE A 132 8.11 3.40 -1.82
C ILE A 132 8.55 4.02 -3.16
N GLU A 133 9.58 3.46 -3.81
CA GLU A 133 10.05 3.91 -5.12
C GLU A 133 8.92 3.93 -6.16
N GLU A 134 8.12 2.86 -6.24
CA GLU A 134 6.94 2.82 -7.12
C GLU A 134 5.85 3.82 -6.72
N ALA A 135 5.72 4.15 -5.43
CA ALA A 135 4.77 5.15 -4.96
C ALA A 135 5.19 6.54 -5.44
N GLU A 136 6.48 6.87 -5.32
CA GLU A 136 7.07 8.14 -5.75
C GLU A 136 7.04 8.29 -7.29
N GLU A 137 7.40 7.25 -8.04
CA GLU A 137 7.35 7.26 -9.51
C GLU A 137 5.94 7.44 -10.09
N ALA A 138 4.92 6.94 -9.41
CA ALA A 138 3.55 6.96 -9.89
C ALA A 138 2.74 8.17 -9.38
N GLU A 139 3.28 9.00 -8.49
CA GLU A 139 2.73 10.31 -8.20
C GLU A 139 3.18 11.30 -9.29
N PRO A 140 2.24 11.88 -10.08
CA PRO A 140 2.57 13.08 -10.83
C PRO A 140 2.93 14.11 -9.76
N ALA A 141 4.15 14.69 -9.86
CA ALA A 141 4.75 15.60 -8.91
C ALA A 141 3.71 16.56 -8.28
N ALA A 142 3.13 16.16 -7.16
CA ALA A 142 2.44 17.08 -6.30
C ALA A 142 3.53 17.97 -5.67
N PRO A 143 3.42 19.30 -5.74
CA PRO A 143 4.43 20.18 -5.17
C PRO A 143 4.58 19.83 -3.70
N ALA A 144 5.81 19.51 -3.31
CA ALA A 144 6.16 19.39 -1.90
C ALA A 144 5.63 20.65 -1.19
N PRO A 145 5.01 20.54 0.01
CA PRO A 145 4.68 21.73 0.76
C PRO A 145 6.00 22.45 1.04
N GLU A 146 6.21 23.56 0.37
CA GLU A 146 7.29 24.48 0.69
C GLU A 146 7.11 24.86 2.15
N VAL A 147 8.01 24.37 3.00
CA VAL A 147 8.18 24.91 4.34
C VAL A 147 8.76 26.30 4.12
N GLU A 148 7.88 27.27 4.07
CA GLU A 148 8.26 28.69 4.07
C GLU A 148 9.09 28.91 5.35
N ALA A 149 10.42 28.93 5.14
CA ALA A 149 11.35 29.29 6.19
C ALA A 149 11.08 30.77 6.50
N ALA A 150 10.41 31.01 7.62
CA ALA A 150 10.25 32.35 8.17
C ALA A 150 11.64 32.95 8.36
N ALA A 151 12.00 33.92 7.53
CA ALA A 151 13.19 34.74 7.69
C ALA A 151 13.08 35.52 9.01
N PRO A 152 14.16 35.57 9.78
CA PRO A 152 14.17 36.40 10.97
C PRO A 152 14.07 37.87 10.56
N ALA A 153 13.10 38.61 11.12
CA ALA A 153 12.97 40.04 10.97
C ALA A 153 14.21 40.69 11.55
N GLU A 154 15.02 41.33 10.71
CA GLU A 154 16.07 42.22 11.10
C GLU A 154 15.47 43.45 11.80
N GLY A 155 15.82 43.61 13.09
CA GLY A 155 15.40 44.75 13.87
C GLY A 155 16.06 46.04 13.39
N GLU A 156 15.24 46.96 12.93
CA GLU A 156 15.62 48.35 12.72
C GLU A 156 15.93 49.01 14.09
N THR A 157 17.16 49.40 14.29
CA THR A 157 17.55 50.30 15.36
C THR A 157 17.27 51.74 14.95
N PRO A 158 16.51 52.52 15.70
CA PRO A 158 16.39 53.95 15.43
C PRO A 158 17.65 54.69 15.88
N ALA A 159 18.29 55.37 14.94
CA ALA A 159 19.35 56.31 15.22
C ALA A 159 18.81 57.52 16.00
N ALA A 160 19.36 57.78 17.16
CA ALA A 160 19.15 59.00 17.90
C ALA A 160 19.92 60.15 17.22
N THR A 161 19.22 61.24 16.91
CA THR A 161 19.83 62.50 16.52
C THR A 161 19.73 63.46 17.69
N ALA A 162 20.89 63.94 18.15
CA ALA A 162 21.04 65.09 19.08
C ALA A 162 20.86 66.37 18.33
#